data_31f51bc0d3c9153e06b0cc159dba6edc
#
_entry.id   31f51bc0d3c9153e06b0cc159dba6edc
#
_cell.length_a   1.000
_cell.length_b   1.000
_cell.length_c   1.000
_cell.angle_alpha   90.00
_cell.angle_beta   90.00
_cell.angle_gamma   90.00
#
_symmetry.space_group_name_H-M   'P 1'
#
loop_
_entity.id
_entity.type
_entity.pdbx_description
1 polymer ?
#
loop_
_entity_poly.entity_id
_entity_poly.type
_entity_poly.pdbx_seq_one_letter_code
_entity_poly.pdbx_strand_id
1 'polypeptide(L)'
;LVVVATALYLAWRSFGTVFLVIRRGTGDFPSREQVVGRLLEAGVKWLSIRPIWKTRTVASVFHGLVAWGFVFYILVNGADVLQGYFPIKFLGDNPLGSTYRFLADFFSVAALVGMVYFLVRRFVLAAPELTYRENVMLDPKVRAGGIRRDSLIVGVFILLHVGSRFVGESFTIALERTATGHGDAAQPFANAVSLAWG
;
A
#
# COMPACT_ATOMS: atom_id res chain seq x y z
N LEU A 1 -16.51 -11.40 10.52
CA LEU A 1 -16.98 -10.41 11.50
C LEU A 1 -16.09 -10.36 12.75
N VAL A 2 -15.78 -11.50 13.41
CA VAL A 2 -14.97 -11.54 14.65
C VAL A 2 -13.58 -10.90 14.43
N VAL A 3 -12.86 -11.25 13.37
CA VAL A 3 -11.53 -10.68 13.04
C VAL A 3 -11.62 -9.17 12.85
N VAL A 4 -12.62 -8.70 12.13
CA VAL A 4 -12.83 -7.25 11.89
C VAL A 4 -13.14 -6.53 13.20
N ALA A 5 -14.04 -7.06 14.02
CA ALA A 5 -14.37 -6.49 15.32
C ALA A 5 -13.15 -6.42 16.25
N THR A 6 -12.34 -7.49 16.29
CA THR A 6 -11.09 -7.53 17.06
C THR A 6 -10.08 -6.49 16.55
N ALA A 7 -9.90 -6.36 15.24
CA ALA A 7 -9.02 -5.38 14.65
C ALA A 7 -9.46 -3.94 14.97
N LEU A 8 -10.76 -3.65 14.85
CA LEU A 8 -11.32 -2.35 15.20
C LEU A 8 -11.16 -2.04 16.70
N TYR A 9 -11.37 -3.01 17.56
CA TYR A 9 -11.18 -2.86 19.01
C TYR A 9 -9.71 -2.54 19.36
N LEU A 10 -8.76 -3.29 18.77
CA LEU A 10 -7.34 -3.06 18.97
C LEU A 10 -6.89 -1.70 18.42
N ALA A 11 -7.39 -1.31 17.26
CA ALA A 11 -7.15 0.01 16.68
C ALA A 11 -7.69 1.11 17.59
N TRP A 12 -8.95 1.01 18.05
CA TRP A 12 -9.56 1.96 18.99
C TRP A 12 -8.73 2.12 20.26
N ARG A 13 -8.29 1.01 20.86
CA ARG A 13 -7.47 1.02 22.06
C ARG A 13 -6.12 1.71 21.83
N SER A 14 -5.46 1.41 20.71
CA SER A 14 -4.15 2.00 20.36
C SER A 14 -4.26 3.49 20.07
N PHE A 15 -5.20 3.90 19.23
CA PHE A 15 -5.46 5.31 18.93
C PHE A 15 -5.95 6.08 20.15
N GLY A 16 -6.76 5.46 21.02
CA GLY A 16 -7.18 6.05 22.29
C GLY A 16 -6.00 6.41 23.19
N THR A 17 -5.00 5.54 23.27
CA THR A 17 -3.76 5.81 24.03
C THR A 17 -2.98 7.00 23.44
N VAL A 18 -2.84 7.05 22.11
CA VAL A 18 -2.18 8.18 21.42
C VAL A 18 -2.95 9.48 21.68
N PHE A 19 -4.27 9.45 21.59
CA PHE A 19 -5.11 10.62 21.87
C PHE A 19 -4.97 11.12 23.31
N LEU A 20 -4.92 10.21 24.29
CA LEU A 20 -4.70 10.56 25.69
C LEU A 20 -3.33 11.20 25.91
N VAL A 21 -2.28 10.73 25.22
CA VAL A 21 -0.94 11.34 25.27
C VAL A 21 -0.97 12.76 24.69
N ILE A 22 -1.62 12.93 23.53
CA ILE A 22 -1.77 14.27 22.91
C ILE A 22 -2.51 15.24 23.83
N ARG A 23 -3.55 14.79 24.51
CA ARG A 23 -4.32 15.62 25.48
C ARG A 23 -3.51 16.05 26.71
N ARG A 24 -2.42 15.37 27.04
CA ARG A 24 -1.52 15.78 28.15
C ARG A 24 -0.57 16.91 27.75
N GLY A 25 -0.51 17.25 26.46
CA GLY A 25 0.27 18.38 25.97
C GLY A 25 -0.23 19.70 26.60
N THR A 26 0.70 20.56 26.97
CA THR A 26 0.42 21.93 27.44
C THR A 26 0.53 22.87 26.26
N GLY A 27 -0.45 23.75 26.06
CA GLY A 27 -0.48 24.75 25.00
C GLY A 27 -1.88 24.97 24.47
N ASP A 28 -2.05 26.05 23.72
CA ASP A 28 -3.33 26.38 23.11
C ASP A 28 -3.61 25.49 21.90
N PHE A 29 -4.87 25.13 21.72
CA PHE A 29 -5.29 24.42 20.52
C PHE A 29 -5.07 25.31 19.30
N PRO A 30 -4.50 24.77 18.21
CA PRO A 30 -4.29 25.53 16.99
C PRO A 30 -5.62 25.98 16.39
N SER A 31 -5.62 27.17 15.78
CA SER A 31 -6.80 27.66 15.07
C SER A 31 -7.20 26.74 13.91
N ARG A 32 -8.47 26.81 13.47
CA ARG A 32 -8.94 26.01 12.33
C ARG A 32 -8.09 26.24 11.08
N GLU A 33 -7.70 27.47 10.80
CA GLU A 33 -6.85 27.81 9.65
C GLU A 33 -5.47 27.16 9.76
N GLN A 34 -4.87 27.17 10.95
CA GLN A 34 -3.59 26.50 11.21
C GLN A 34 -3.72 24.99 11.03
N VAL A 35 -4.80 24.38 11.49
CA VAL A 35 -5.04 22.94 11.32
C VAL A 35 -5.19 22.58 9.85
N VAL A 36 -6.03 23.32 9.11
CA VAL A 36 -6.24 23.10 7.66
C VAL A 36 -4.93 23.31 6.90
N GLY A 37 -4.20 24.39 7.17
CA GLY A 37 -2.91 24.66 6.53
C GLY A 37 -1.89 23.55 6.76
N ARG A 38 -1.77 23.06 8.01
CA ARG A 38 -0.88 21.96 8.37
C ARG A 38 -1.31 20.64 7.73
N LEU A 39 -2.61 20.34 7.65
CA LEU A 39 -3.14 19.16 6.99
C LEU A 39 -2.85 19.18 5.48
N LEU A 40 -3.08 20.30 4.82
CA LEU A 40 -2.77 20.45 3.39
C LEU A 40 -1.26 20.30 3.13
N GLU A 41 -0.44 20.96 3.94
CA GLU A 41 1.03 20.84 3.85
C GLU A 41 1.49 19.39 4.08
N ALA A 42 0.97 18.73 5.10
CA ALA A 42 1.27 17.32 5.39
C ALA A 42 0.80 16.42 4.23
N GLY A 43 -0.39 16.65 3.69
CA GLY A 43 -0.93 15.93 2.54
C GLY A 43 -0.05 16.09 1.30
N VAL A 44 0.35 17.31 0.97
CA VAL A 44 1.27 17.58 -0.16
C VAL A 44 2.63 16.93 0.06
N LYS A 45 3.20 17.02 1.25
CA LYS A 45 4.48 16.38 1.59
C LYS A 45 4.38 14.87 1.49
N TRP A 46 3.28 14.30 1.96
CA TRP A 46 3.04 12.86 1.92
C TRP A 46 2.83 12.35 0.49
N LEU A 47 1.96 12.99 -0.31
CA LEU A 47 1.71 12.62 -1.71
C LEU A 47 2.94 12.80 -2.60
N SER A 48 3.70 13.89 -2.39
CA SER A 48 4.89 14.17 -3.19
C SER A 48 6.12 13.38 -2.75
N ILE A 49 6.11 12.76 -1.57
CA ILE A 49 7.26 12.06 -0.96
C ILE A 49 8.53 12.95 -0.95
N ARG A 50 8.33 14.27 -1.03
CA ARG A 50 9.36 15.28 -1.24
C ARG A 50 10.58 15.18 -0.28
N PRO A 51 10.41 14.87 1.01
CA PRO A 51 11.55 14.77 1.93
C PRO A 51 12.54 13.66 1.57
N ILE A 52 12.09 12.59 0.90
CA ILE A 52 12.87 11.38 0.65
C ILE A 52 13.67 11.48 -0.65
N TRP A 53 13.17 12.24 -1.66
CA TRP A 53 13.79 12.36 -2.97
C TRP A 53 15.22 12.91 -2.94
N LYS A 54 15.54 13.76 -1.96
CA LYS A 54 16.83 14.48 -1.89
C LYS A 54 18.00 13.59 -1.44
N THR A 55 17.75 12.47 -0.79
CA THR A 55 18.81 11.70 -0.13
C THR A 55 19.16 10.41 -0.86
N ARG A 56 18.20 9.73 -1.49
CA ARG A 56 18.40 8.41 -2.12
C ARG A 56 17.41 8.22 -3.26
N THR A 57 17.70 8.77 -4.42
CA THR A 57 16.77 8.83 -5.56
C THR A 57 16.18 7.47 -5.94
N VAL A 58 17.03 6.43 -6.13
CA VAL A 58 16.56 5.10 -6.53
C VAL A 58 15.62 4.49 -5.48
N ALA A 59 16.03 4.48 -4.21
CA ALA A 59 15.20 3.97 -3.14
C ALA A 59 13.91 4.77 -2.96
N SER A 60 13.94 6.08 -3.26
CA SER A 60 12.78 6.97 -3.20
C SER A 60 11.77 6.67 -4.30
N VAL A 61 12.23 6.35 -5.52
CA VAL A 61 11.34 5.91 -6.61
C VAL A 61 10.58 4.66 -6.19
N PHE A 62 11.29 3.61 -5.77
CA PHE A 62 10.64 2.37 -5.34
C PHE A 62 9.75 2.56 -4.11
N HIS A 63 10.14 3.44 -3.18
CA HIS A 63 9.29 3.79 -2.04
C HIS A 63 8.01 4.50 -2.50
N GLY A 64 8.13 5.42 -3.46
CA GLY A 64 6.98 6.08 -4.07
C GLY A 64 6.03 5.09 -4.74
N LEU A 65 6.55 4.16 -5.53
CA LEU A 65 5.75 3.13 -6.19
C LEU A 65 4.95 2.28 -5.17
N VAL A 66 5.61 1.84 -4.10
CA VAL A 66 4.93 1.07 -3.04
C VAL A 66 3.92 1.95 -2.28
N ALA A 67 4.30 3.18 -1.89
CA ALA A 67 3.44 4.06 -1.12
C ALA A 67 2.18 4.47 -1.90
N TRP A 68 2.32 4.88 -3.15
CA TRP A 68 1.17 5.24 -4.00
C TRP A 68 0.35 4.02 -4.38
N GLY A 69 1.01 2.88 -4.65
CA GLY A 69 0.34 1.61 -4.84
C GLY A 69 -0.53 1.26 -3.64
N PHE A 70 -0.01 1.42 -2.42
CA PHE A 70 -0.74 1.13 -1.20
C PHE A 70 -1.94 2.06 -0.99
N VAL A 71 -1.78 3.37 -1.25
CA VAL A 71 -2.87 4.34 -1.18
C VAL A 71 -3.97 4.00 -2.17
N PHE A 72 -3.59 3.69 -3.42
CA PHE A 72 -4.55 3.29 -4.43
C PHE A 72 -5.24 1.97 -4.07
N TYR A 73 -4.52 1.05 -3.44
CA TYR A 73 -5.07 -0.22 -2.98
C TYR A 73 -6.14 -0.06 -1.88
N ILE A 74 -6.06 0.98 -1.05
CA ILE A 74 -7.15 1.32 -0.11
C ILE A 74 -8.43 1.64 -0.89
N LEU A 75 -8.31 2.41 -1.99
CA LEU A 75 -9.46 2.70 -2.86
C LEU A 75 -9.99 1.45 -3.54
N VAL A 76 -9.10 0.57 -4.02
CA VAL A 76 -9.45 -0.72 -4.63
C VAL A 76 -10.25 -1.58 -3.65
N ASN A 77 -9.71 -1.81 -2.45
CA ASN A 77 -10.41 -2.58 -1.43
C ASN A 77 -11.75 -1.94 -1.00
N GLY A 78 -11.81 -0.61 -0.94
CA GLY A 78 -13.05 0.12 -0.68
C GLY A 78 -14.09 -0.11 -1.77
N ALA A 79 -13.68 -0.07 -3.04
CA ALA A 79 -14.56 -0.33 -4.18
C ALA A 79 -15.06 -1.78 -4.18
N ASP A 80 -14.19 -2.76 -3.90
CA ASP A 80 -14.56 -4.17 -3.80
C ASP A 80 -15.57 -4.43 -2.68
N VAL A 81 -15.36 -3.81 -1.51
CA VAL A 81 -16.33 -3.90 -0.39
C VAL A 81 -17.67 -3.30 -0.79
N LEU A 82 -17.68 -2.11 -1.42
CA LEU A 82 -18.92 -1.48 -1.86
C LEU A 82 -19.66 -2.33 -2.89
N GLN A 83 -18.96 -2.88 -3.88
CA GLN A 83 -19.57 -3.75 -4.89
C GLN A 83 -20.01 -5.10 -4.33
N GLY A 84 -19.35 -5.60 -3.28
CA GLY A 84 -19.74 -6.84 -2.62
C GLY A 84 -21.01 -6.73 -1.75
N TYR A 85 -21.26 -5.54 -1.19
CA TYR A 85 -22.44 -5.32 -0.35
C TYR A 85 -23.60 -4.60 -1.04
N PHE A 86 -23.31 -3.86 -2.11
CA PHE A 86 -24.30 -3.10 -2.87
C PHE A 86 -24.29 -3.50 -4.34
N PRO A 87 -25.43 -3.70 -5.00
CA PRO A 87 -25.51 -4.06 -6.41
C PRO A 87 -25.19 -2.86 -7.32
N ILE A 88 -24.13 -2.12 -7.02
CA ILE A 88 -23.73 -0.91 -7.74
C ILE A 88 -22.52 -1.23 -8.61
N LYS A 89 -22.71 -1.28 -9.93
CA LYS A 89 -21.61 -1.40 -10.91
C LYS A 89 -21.19 -0.02 -11.43
N PHE A 90 -20.66 0.83 -10.55
CA PHE A 90 -20.21 2.17 -10.96
C PHE A 90 -18.85 2.17 -11.71
N LEU A 91 -18.08 1.09 -11.60
CA LEU A 91 -16.79 0.90 -12.26
C LEU A 91 -16.87 -0.10 -13.42
N GLY A 92 -17.98 -0.11 -14.18
CA GLY A 92 -18.18 -0.97 -15.35
C GLY A 92 -17.38 -0.53 -16.58
N ASP A 93 -17.90 -0.86 -17.79
CA ASP A 93 -17.25 -0.55 -19.07
C ASP A 93 -17.50 0.90 -19.52
N ASN A 94 -17.12 1.82 -18.66
CA ASN A 94 -17.14 3.25 -18.90
C ASN A 94 -15.72 3.83 -18.75
N PRO A 95 -15.45 5.06 -19.21
CA PRO A 95 -14.12 5.65 -19.13
C PRO A 95 -13.55 5.70 -17.72
N LEU A 96 -14.39 5.91 -16.69
CA LEU A 96 -13.98 5.90 -15.29
C LEU A 96 -13.54 4.50 -14.85
N GLY A 97 -14.33 3.49 -15.17
CA GLY A 97 -14.02 2.09 -14.87
C GLY A 97 -12.75 1.60 -15.57
N SER A 98 -12.58 1.95 -16.84
CA SER A 98 -11.36 1.62 -17.59
C SER A 98 -10.12 2.29 -17.00
N THR A 99 -10.22 3.57 -16.63
CA THR A 99 -9.14 4.29 -15.95
C THR A 99 -8.81 3.66 -14.59
N TYR A 100 -9.83 3.30 -13.82
CA TYR A 100 -9.65 2.64 -12.53
C TYR A 100 -8.95 1.28 -12.69
N ARG A 101 -9.40 0.43 -13.65
CA ARG A 101 -8.77 -0.88 -13.93
C ARG A 101 -7.32 -0.73 -14.36
N PHE A 102 -7.03 0.25 -15.24
CA PHE A 102 -5.65 0.55 -15.64
C PHE A 102 -4.77 0.95 -14.46
N LEU A 103 -5.24 1.85 -13.61
CA LEU A 103 -4.48 2.28 -12.43
C LEU A 103 -4.33 1.13 -11.41
N ALA A 104 -5.34 0.31 -11.22
CA ALA A 104 -5.27 -0.86 -10.34
C ALA A 104 -4.22 -1.87 -10.83
N ASP A 105 -4.20 -2.15 -12.13
CA ASP A 105 -3.22 -3.03 -12.77
C ASP A 105 -1.80 -2.46 -12.65
N PHE A 106 -1.61 -1.20 -13.04
CA PHE A 106 -0.32 -0.51 -12.96
C PHE A 106 0.23 -0.46 -11.53
N PHE A 107 -0.58 -0.03 -10.55
CA PHE A 107 -0.12 0.08 -9.16
C PHE A 107 0.08 -1.28 -8.48
N SER A 108 -0.61 -2.33 -8.93
CA SER A 108 -0.34 -3.69 -8.46
C SER A 108 1.08 -4.12 -8.84
N VAL A 109 1.43 -3.98 -10.12
CA VAL A 109 2.79 -4.31 -10.60
C VAL A 109 3.84 -3.40 -9.94
N ALA A 110 3.57 -2.10 -9.85
CA ALA A 110 4.47 -1.15 -9.22
C ALA A 110 4.75 -1.50 -7.74
N ALA A 111 3.73 -1.87 -6.99
CA ALA A 111 3.87 -2.30 -5.60
C ALA A 111 4.65 -3.62 -5.48
N LEU A 112 4.37 -4.61 -6.34
CA LEU A 112 5.09 -5.89 -6.36
C LEU A 112 6.58 -5.69 -6.66
N VAL A 113 6.90 -4.95 -7.72
CA VAL A 113 8.28 -4.65 -8.11
C VAL A 113 9.02 -3.87 -7.01
N GLY A 114 8.37 -2.85 -6.45
CA GLY A 114 8.92 -2.06 -5.36
C GLY A 114 9.18 -2.89 -4.11
N MET A 115 8.27 -3.80 -3.76
CA MET A 115 8.43 -4.66 -2.59
C MET A 115 9.54 -5.71 -2.79
N VAL A 116 9.62 -6.32 -3.97
CA VAL A 116 10.73 -7.22 -4.32
C VAL A 116 12.07 -6.47 -4.20
N TYR A 117 12.17 -5.26 -4.73
CA TYR A 117 13.36 -4.42 -4.59
C TYR A 117 13.76 -4.21 -3.12
N PHE A 118 12.80 -3.88 -2.23
CA PHE A 118 13.11 -3.66 -0.83
C PHE A 118 13.52 -4.93 -0.09
N LEU A 119 12.89 -6.06 -0.38
CA LEU A 119 13.26 -7.35 0.20
C LEU A 119 14.67 -7.77 -0.25
N VAL A 120 14.96 -7.68 -1.55
CA VAL A 120 16.28 -7.97 -2.09
C VAL A 120 17.34 -7.06 -1.47
N ARG A 121 17.09 -5.75 -1.43
CA ARG A 121 18.00 -4.78 -0.84
C ARG A 121 18.29 -5.06 0.63
N ARG A 122 17.28 -5.49 1.39
CA ARG A 122 17.41 -5.72 2.83
C ARG A 122 17.99 -7.08 3.17
N PHE A 123 17.58 -8.14 2.48
CA PHE A 123 17.90 -9.51 2.86
C PHE A 123 19.01 -10.13 2.02
N VAL A 124 19.14 -9.77 0.76
CA VAL A 124 20.16 -10.28 -0.16
C VAL A 124 21.37 -9.37 -0.18
N LEU A 125 21.17 -8.08 -0.47
CA LEU A 125 22.26 -7.11 -0.56
C LEU A 125 22.74 -6.61 0.81
N ALA A 126 21.96 -6.84 1.86
CA ALA A 126 22.25 -6.44 3.25
C ALA A 126 22.76 -5.00 3.35
N ALA A 127 22.08 -4.07 2.66
CA ALA A 127 22.50 -2.68 2.51
C ALA A 127 22.87 -2.04 3.87
N PRO A 128 24.10 -1.53 4.05
CA PRO A 128 24.60 -1.06 5.35
C PRO A 128 23.78 0.10 5.91
N GLU A 129 23.12 0.87 5.04
CA GLU A 129 22.26 1.98 5.48
C GLU A 129 20.97 1.52 6.19
N LEU A 130 20.66 0.23 6.14
CA LEU A 130 19.52 -0.39 6.84
C LEU A 130 19.91 -1.01 8.18
N THR A 131 21.19 -0.89 8.57
CA THR A 131 21.70 -1.29 9.88
C THR A 131 21.56 -0.15 10.90
N TYR A 132 21.48 -0.50 12.17
CA TYR A 132 21.39 0.50 13.24
C TYR A 132 22.78 1.09 13.51
N ARG A 133 22.80 2.37 13.85
CA ARG A 133 23.98 2.98 14.44
C ARG A 133 24.07 2.55 15.90
N GLU A 134 25.28 2.34 16.40
CA GLU A 134 25.53 1.89 17.78
C GLU A 134 25.04 2.88 18.84
N ASN A 135 25.03 4.17 18.50
CA ASN A 135 24.59 5.25 19.39
C ASN A 135 23.07 5.41 19.49
N VAL A 136 22.28 4.59 18.81
CA VAL A 136 20.82 4.63 18.90
C VAL A 136 20.37 3.74 20.06
N MET A 137 19.64 4.32 21.00
CA MET A 137 18.98 3.56 22.08
C MET A 137 17.77 2.82 21.53
N LEU A 138 17.89 1.53 21.37
CA LEU A 138 16.82 0.64 20.94
C LEU A 138 16.49 -0.36 22.03
N ASP A 139 15.20 -0.74 22.10
CA ASP A 139 14.79 -1.87 22.92
C ASP A 139 15.62 -3.12 22.56
N PRO A 140 16.06 -3.93 23.54
CA PRO A 140 16.89 -5.12 23.29
C PRO A 140 16.26 -6.09 22.26
N LYS A 141 14.94 -6.25 22.24
CA LYS A 141 14.22 -7.10 21.28
C LYS A 141 14.29 -6.55 19.85
N VAL A 142 14.25 -5.23 19.70
CA VAL A 142 14.39 -4.54 18.42
C VAL A 142 15.82 -4.68 17.90
N ARG A 143 16.82 -4.50 18.78
CA ARG A 143 18.24 -4.67 18.46
C ARG A 143 18.56 -6.13 18.07
N ALA A 144 17.93 -7.12 18.70
CA ALA A 144 18.08 -8.53 18.41
C ALA A 144 17.42 -8.98 17.07
N GLY A 145 17.03 -8.07 16.20
CA GLY A 145 16.53 -8.36 14.86
C GLY A 145 15.02 -8.17 14.67
N GLY A 146 14.32 -7.57 15.65
CA GLY A 146 12.87 -7.34 15.57
C GLY A 146 12.44 -6.61 14.29
N ILE A 147 13.09 -5.50 13.93
CA ILE A 147 12.75 -4.75 12.70
C ILE A 147 13.02 -5.57 11.43
N ARG A 148 14.07 -6.41 11.42
CA ARG A 148 14.35 -7.27 10.26
C ARG A 148 13.24 -8.29 10.06
N ARG A 149 12.80 -8.94 11.15
CA ARG A 149 11.68 -9.88 11.16
C ARG A 149 10.38 -9.20 10.71
N ASP A 150 10.06 -8.05 11.29
CA ASP A 150 8.84 -7.32 10.98
C ASP A 150 8.81 -6.86 9.51
N SER A 151 9.95 -6.44 8.97
CA SER A 151 10.07 -6.09 7.54
C SER A 151 9.86 -7.29 6.62
N LEU A 152 10.31 -8.49 7.03
CA LEU A 152 10.06 -9.72 6.27
C LEU A 152 8.56 -10.06 6.27
N ILE A 153 7.94 -10.05 7.46
CA ILE A 153 6.52 -10.35 7.62
C ILE A 153 5.66 -9.39 6.78
N VAL A 154 5.89 -8.09 6.90
CA VAL A 154 5.15 -7.09 6.15
C VAL A 154 5.41 -7.20 4.65
N GLY A 155 6.66 -7.39 4.24
CA GLY A 155 7.02 -7.52 2.82
C GLY A 155 6.39 -8.74 2.17
N VAL A 156 6.46 -9.90 2.83
CA VAL A 156 5.84 -11.14 2.35
C VAL A 156 4.31 -11.00 2.33
N PHE A 157 3.72 -10.40 3.37
CA PHE A 157 2.28 -10.15 3.40
C PHE A 157 1.82 -9.30 2.21
N ILE A 158 2.53 -8.20 1.91
CA ILE A 158 2.18 -7.34 0.77
C ILE A 158 2.32 -8.12 -0.56
N LEU A 159 3.41 -8.87 -0.75
CA LEU A 159 3.58 -9.68 -1.95
C LEU A 159 2.47 -10.72 -2.13
N LEU A 160 2.09 -11.40 -1.06
CA LEU A 160 1.01 -12.38 -1.11
C LEU A 160 -0.34 -11.72 -1.36
N HIS A 161 -0.64 -10.62 -0.66
CA HIS A 161 -1.94 -9.94 -0.76
C HIS A 161 -2.13 -9.31 -2.14
N VAL A 162 -1.19 -8.49 -2.59
CA VAL A 162 -1.26 -7.84 -3.91
C VAL A 162 -1.06 -8.85 -5.03
N GLY A 163 -0.15 -9.80 -4.85
CA GLY A 163 0.15 -10.84 -5.84
C GLY A 163 -1.01 -11.79 -6.08
N SER A 164 -1.67 -12.27 -5.03
CA SER A 164 -2.84 -13.16 -5.18
C SER A 164 -4.00 -12.46 -5.89
N ARG A 165 -4.24 -11.17 -5.58
CA ARG A 165 -5.24 -10.38 -6.30
C ARG A 165 -4.88 -10.21 -7.77
N PHE A 166 -3.63 -9.82 -8.07
CA PHE A 166 -3.17 -9.62 -9.45
C PHE A 166 -3.25 -10.91 -10.28
N VAL A 167 -2.86 -12.04 -9.68
CA VAL A 167 -2.99 -13.36 -10.31
C VAL A 167 -4.46 -13.73 -10.49
N GLY A 168 -5.30 -13.51 -9.48
CA GLY A 168 -6.76 -13.75 -9.59
C GLY A 168 -7.39 -12.95 -10.73
N GLU A 169 -7.03 -11.69 -10.87
CA GLU A 169 -7.50 -10.84 -11.97
C GLU A 169 -7.06 -11.38 -13.33
N SER A 170 -5.80 -11.85 -13.45
CA SER A 170 -5.32 -12.46 -14.70
C SER A 170 -6.06 -13.74 -15.08
N PHE A 171 -6.52 -14.53 -14.10
CA PHE A 171 -7.40 -15.69 -14.35
C PHE A 171 -8.78 -15.25 -14.83
N THR A 172 -9.36 -14.21 -14.24
CA THR A 172 -10.65 -13.65 -14.70
C THR A 172 -10.57 -13.21 -16.14
N ILE A 173 -9.52 -12.49 -16.52
CA ILE A 173 -9.29 -12.07 -17.92
C ILE A 173 -9.10 -13.27 -18.85
N ALA A 174 -8.42 -14.33 -18.41
CA ALA A 174 -8.26 -15.54 -19.21
C ALA A 174 -9.61 -16.23 -19.46
N LEU A 175 -10.48 -16.33 -18.45
CA LEU A 175 -11.83 -16.87 -18.60
C LEU A 175 -12.69 -16.01 -19.54
N GLU A 176 -12.65 -14.71 -19.41
CA GLU A 176 -13.37 -13.79 -20.30
C GLU A 176 -12.89 -13.93 -21.75
N ARG A 177 -11.57 -14.06 -21.95
CA ARG A 177 -10.98 -14.28 -23.26
C ARG A 177 -11.47 -15.57 -23.91
N THR A 178 -11.60 -16.67 -23.17
CA THR A 178 -12.12 -17.93 -23.70
C THR A 178 -13.60 -17.80 -24.08
N ALA A 179 -14.36 -16.96 -23.39
CA ALA A 179 -15.79 -16.76 -23.64
C ALA A 179 -16.06 -15.74 -24.76
N THR A 180 -15.28 -14.66 -24.85
CA THR A 180 -15.54 -13.52 -25.75
C THR A 180 -14.52 -13.38 -26.88
N GLY A 181 -13.41 -14.11 -26.84
CA GLY A 181 -12.26 -13.97 -27.75
C GLY A 181 -11.35 -12.77 -27.47
N HIS A 182 -11.67 -11.94 -26.48
CA HIS A 182 -10.97 -10.70 -26.17
C HIS A 182 -10.56 -10.63 -24.70
N GLY A 183 -9.35 -10.10 -24.41
CA GLY A 183 -8.94 -9.77 -23.06
C GLY A 183 -9.32 -8.34 -22.69
N ASP A 184 -9.01 -7.92 -21.45
CA ASP A 184 -9.24 -6.54 -21.02
C ASP A 184 -8.07 -5.62 -21.42
N ALA A 185 -8.30 -4.73 -22.38
CA ALA A 185 -7.31 -3.75 -22.83
C ALA A 185 -6.98 -2.69 -21.75
N ALA A 186 -7.86 -2.51 -20.77
CA ALA A 186 -7.63 -1.58 -19.68
C ALA A 186 -6.65 -2.12 -18.63
N GLN A 187 -6.34 -3.43 -18.66
CA GLN A 187 -5.43 -4.09 -17.70
C GLN A 187 -4.26 -4.77 -18.44
N PRO A 188 -3.30 -4.00 -19.01
CA PRO A 188 -2.28 -4.54 -19.89
C PRO A 188 -1.36 -5.58 -19.22
N PHE A 189 -1.02 -5.42 -17.94
CA PHE A 189 -0.13 -6.35 -17.24
C PHE A 189 -0.84 -7.65 -16.87
N ALA A 190 -2.02 -7.59 -16.26
CA ALA A 190 -2.82 -8.76 -15.95
C ALA A 190 -3.26 -9.48 -17.23
N ASN A 191 -3.56 -8.74 -18.30
CA ASN A 191 -3.88 -9.27 -19.61
C ASN A 191 -2.70 -10.02 -20.25
N ALA A 192 -1.45 -9.54 -20.08
CA ALA A 192 -0.25 -10.24 -20.51
C ALA A 192 -0.06 -11.57 -19.75
N VAL A 193 -0.23 -11.54 -18.41
CA VAL A 193 -0.13 -12.74 -17.58
C VAL A 193 -1.25 -13.73 -17.88
N SER A 194 -2.46 -13.27 -18.25
CA SER A 194 -3.59 -14.14 -18.60
C SER A 194 -3.31 -15.06 -19.78
N LEU A 195 -2.36 -14.71 -20.68
CA LEU A 195 -1.93 -15.57 -21.79
C LEU A 195 -1.24 -16.86 -21.32
N ALA A 196 -0.73 -16.91 -20.10
CA ALA A 196 -0.12 -18.11 -19.55
C ALA A 196 -1.15 -19.13 -19.03
N TRP A 197 -2.42 -18.75 -18.93
CA TRP A 197 -3.49 -19.59 -18.38
C TRP A 197 -4.37 -20.24 -19.47
N GLY A 198 -4.30 -19.80 -20.69
CA GLY A 198 -5.13 -20.25 -21.80
C GLY A 198 -4.40 -20.33 -23.08
#